data_5e09e457bcb0487f6349a0a52af01b81
#
_entry.id   5e09e457bcb0487f6349a0a52af01b81
#
_cell.length_a   1.000
_cell.length_b   1.000
_cell.length_c   1.000
_cell.angle_alpha   90.00
_cell.angle_beta   90.00
_cell.angle_gamma   90.00
#
_symmetry.space_group_name_H-M   'P 1'
#
loop_
_entity.id
_entity.type
_entity.pdbx_description
1 polymer ?
#
loop_
_entity_poly.entity_id
_entity_poly.type
_entity_poly.pdbx_seq_one_letter_code
_entity_poly.pdbx_strand_id
1 'polypeptide(L)'
;MQSTVTIINKLGLHARPAMAFVDVANQFKSGIKVWKGDQCVDGKSIMQMMMLAAVAGTQLNIVAEGDDAQAALTALEGIVQDRFGEE
;
A
#
# COMPACT_ATOMS: atom_id res chain seq x y z
N MET A 1 14.14 0.11 2.87
CA MET A 1 13.83 0.30 1.43
C MET A 1 12.49 1.00 1.29
N GLN A 2 12.33 1.78 0.25
CA GLN A 2 11.10 2.52 0.05
C GLN A 2 10.79 2.67 -1.43
N SER A 3 9.52 2.92 -1.72
CA SER A 3 9.02 3.14 -3.08
C SER A 3 7.84 4.09 -3.02
N THR A 4 7.77 5.01 -3.98
CA THR A 4 6.63 5.91 -4.12
C THR A 4 5.70 5.37 -5.18
N VAL A 5 4.41 5.27 -4.84
CA VAL A 5 3.38 4.80 -5.77
C VAL A 5 2.27 5.85 -5.85
N THR A 6 1.52 5.82 -6.94
CA THR A 6 0.36 6.70 -7.11
C THR A 6 -0.89 5.84 -7.19
N ILE A 7 -1.91 6.21 -6.43
CA ILE A 7 -3.21 5.53 -6.50
C ILE A 7 -3.85 5.88 -7.84
N ILE A 8 -4.09 4.89 -8.67
CA ILE A 8 -4.60 5.11 -10.03
C ILE A 8 -5.99 4.52 -10.28
N ASN A 9 -6.52 3.73 -9.34
CA ASN A 9 -7.87 3.22 -9.47
C ASN A 9 -8.88 4.33 -9.14
N LYS A 10 -10.00 4.30 -9.84
CA LYS A 10 -10.97 5.39 -9.86
C LYS A 10 -11.50 5.75 -8.47
N LEU A 11 -11.83 4.76 -7.65
CA LEU A 11 -12.43 4.96 -6.35
C LEU A 11 -11.41 5.14 -5.21
N GLY A 12 -10.12 5.05 -5.53
CA GLY A 12 -9.09 5.21 -4.53
C GLY A 12 -8.98 4.01 -3.58
N LEU A 13 -8.44 4.27 -2.40
CA LEU A 13 -8.11 3.22 -1.43
C LEU A 13 -9.29 2.98 -0.48
N HIS A 14 -10.43 2.53 -1.02
CA HIS A 14 -11.57 2.14 -0.21
C HIS A 14 -11.36 0.71 0.35
N ALA A 15 -12.39 0.11 0.96
CA ALA A 15 -12.23 -1.13 1.72
C ALA A 15 -11.59 -2.27 0.91
N ARG A 16 -12.07 -2.53 -0.32
CA ARG A 16 -11.56 -3.65 -1.11
C ARG A 16 -10.09 -3.50 -1.49
N PRO A 17 -9.64 -2.36 -2.05
CA PRO A 17 -8.21 -2.16 -2.30
C PRO A 17 -7.37 -2.18 -1.03
N ALA A 18 -7.88 -1.65 0.08
CA ALA A 18 -7.16 -1.70 1.34
C ALA A 18 -6.95 -3.14 1.80
N MET A 19 -7.97 -3.99 1.66
CA MET A 19 -7.85 -5.41 1.99
C MET A 19 -6.84 -6.10 1.08
N ALA A 20 -6.87 -5.81 -0.22
CA ALA A 20 -5.92 -6.39 -1.17
C ALA A 20 -4.47 -6.02 -0.82
N PHE A 21 -4.25 -4.74 -0.48
CA PHE A 21 -2.93 -4.28 -0.07
C PHE A 21 -2.46 -5.02 1.18
N VAL A 22 -3.30 -5.08 2.20
CA VAL A 22 -2.97 -5.72 3.47
C VAL A 22 -2.70 -7.21 3.28
N ASP A 23 -3.50 -7.90 2.46
CA ASP A 23 -3.30 -9.32 2.19
C ASP A 23 -1.92 -9.58 1.58
N VAL A 24 -1.50 -8.74 0.63
CA VAL A 24 -0.18 -8.87 0.03
C VAL A 24 0.91 -8.54 1.05
N ALA A 25 0.74 -7.45 1.81
CA ALA A 25 1.73 -7.03 2.81
C ALA A 25 1.95 -8.13 3.85
N ASN A 26 0.90 -8.84 4.25
CA ASN A 26 0.98 -9.90 5.25
C ASN A 26 1.64 -11.17 4.73
N GLN A 27 1.92 -11.29 3.45
CA GLN A 27 2.68 -12.42 2.90
C GLN A 27 4.17 -12.31 3.18
N PHE A 28 4.62 -11.15 3.62
CA PHE A 28 6.04 -10.88 3.86
C PHE A 28 6.31 -10.66 5.34
N LYS A 29 7.52 -11.00 5.76
CA LYS A 29 7.95 -10.82 7.15
C LYS A 29 8.34 -9.38 7.46
N SER A 30 8.77 -8.64 6.43
CA SER A 30 9.18 -7.24 6.59
C SER A 30 8.06 -6.40 7.16
N GLY A 31 8.43 -5.43 7.99
CA GLY A 31 7.48 -4.40 8.42
C GLY A 31 7.14 -3.50 7.26
N ILE A 32 5.88 -3.14 7.12
CA ILE A 32 5.40 -2.29 6.03
C ILE A 32 4.75 -1.05 6.61
N LYS A 33 5.28 0.12 6.27
CA LYS A 33 4.69 1.40 6.65
C LYS A 33 4.32 2.16 5.40
N VAL A 34 3.22 2.88 5.46
CA VAL A 34 2.73 3.65 4.32
C VAL A 34 2.54 5.09 4.76
N TRP A 35 3.17 5.99 4.02
CA TRP A 35 3.10 7.42 4.30
C TRP A 35 2.27 8.12 3.23
N LYS A 36 1.38 8.98 3.69
CA LYS A 36 0.67 9.95 2.84
C LYS A 36 1.01 11.32 3.42
N GLY A 37 1.95 12.02 2.79
CA GLY A 37 2.48 13.25 3.38
C GLY A 37 3.08 12.96 4.76
N ASP A 38 2.55 13.61 5.79
CA ASP A 38 3.02 13.44 7.17
C ASP A 38 2.33 12.31 7.91
N GLN A 39 1.30 11.72 7.32
CA GLN A 39 0.52 10.66 7.95
C GLN A 39 1.16 9.30 7.66
N CYS A 40 1.46 8.55 8.72
CA CYS A 40 2.05 7.22 8.59
C CYS A 40 1.12 6.18 9.21
N VAL A 41 0.93 5.08 8.50
CA VAL A 41 0.11 3.97 8.97
C VAL A 41 0.84 2.65 8.79
N ASP A 42 0.35 1.63 9.51
CA ASP A 42 0.82 0.26 9.37
C ASP A 42 0.18 -0.36 8.11
N GLY A 43 1.01 -0.72 7.14
CA GLY A 43 0.54 -1.32 5.89
C GLY A 43 -0.06 -2.71 6.05
N LYS A 44 0.02 -3.29 7.23
CA LYS A 44 -0.57 -4.60 7.53
C LYS A 44 -1.89 -4.49 8.31
N SER A 45 -2.39 -3.28 8.51
CA SER A 45 -3.65 -3.03 9.19
C SER A 45 -4.67 -2.45 8.23
N ILE A 46 -5.77 -3.18 8.03
CA ILE A 46 -6.85 -2.73 7.13
C ILE A 46 -7.42 -1.40 7.63
N MET A 47 -7.69 -1.30 8.93
CA MET A 47 -8.27 -0.09 9.50
C MET A 47 -7.36 1.11 9.30
N GLN A 48 -6.06 0.94 9.55
CA GLN A 48 -5.13 2.05 9.38
C GLN A 48 -4.98 2.45 7.92
N MET A 49 -4.93 1.48 7.00
CA MET A 49 -4.85 1.78 5.58
C MET A 49 -6.07 2.57 5.12
N MET A 50 -7.26 2.24 5.62
CA MET A 50 -8.47 2.98 5.28
C MET A 50 -8.45 4.40 5.83
N MET A 51 -7.77 4.64 6.96
CA MET A 51 -7.65 5.97 7.55
C MET A 51 -6.87 6.95 6.67
N LEU A 52 -6.07 6.45 5.73
CA LEU A 52 -5.36 7.32 4.80
C LEU A 52 -6.31 8.08 3.88
N ALA A 53 -7.49 7.54 3.62
CA ALA A 53 -8.47 8.15 2.71
C ALA A 53 -7.84 8.56 1.38
N ALA A 54 -6.96 7.73 0.85
CA ALA A 54 -6.21 8.05 -0.36
C ALA A 54 -7.10 7.94 -1.60
N VAL A 55 -7.31 9.07 -2.28
CA VAL A 55 -8.11 9.12 -3.50
C VAL A 55 -7.22 8.92 -4.73
N ALA A 56 -7.84 8.73 -5.89
CA ALA A 56 -7.09 8.62 -7.14
C ALA A 56 -6.19 9.85 -7.31
N GLY A 57 -4.94 9.61 -7.70
CA GLY A 57 -3.94 10.67 -7.84
C GLY A 57 -3.08 10.88 -6.60
N THR A 58 -3.46 10.31 -5.45
CA THR A 58 -2.67 10.43 -4.23
C THR A 58 -1.37 9.64 -4.35
N GLN A 59 -0.26 10.26 -3.96
CA GLN A 59 1.01 9.57 -3.87
C GLN A 59 1.22 9.01 -2.47
N LEU A 60 1.66 7.76 -2.41
CA LEU A 60 1.99 7.10 -1.16
C LEU A 60 3.45 6.67 -1.20
N ASN A 61 4.13 6.78 -0.05
CA ASN A 61 5.48 6.25 0.09
C ASN A 61 5.41 5.00 0.94
N ILE A 62 5.80 3.86 0.35
CA ILE A 62 5.80 2.57 1.03
C ILE A 62 7.21 2.30 1.51
N VAL A 63 7.35 2.05 2.82
CA VAL A 63 8.63 1.73 3.43
C VAL A 63 8.58 0.29 3.93
N ALA A 64 9.51 -0.53 3.48
CA ALA A 64 9.63 -1.92 3.89
C ALA A 64 10.98 -2.15 4.55
N GLU A 65 10.98 -2.80 5.71
CA GLU A 65 12.20 -3.14 6.42
C GLU A 65 12.17 -4.60 6.86
N GLY A 66 13.19 -5.35 6.47
CA GLY A 66 13.31 -6.77 6.77
C GLY A 66 14.02 -7.50 5.64
N ASP A 67 14.19 -8.80 5.79
CA ASP A 67 14.95 -9.60 4.85
C ASP A 67 14.29 -9.70 3.48
N ASP A 68 12.96 -9.65 3.42
CA ASP A 68 12.21 -9.74 2.17
C ASP A 68 11.63 -8.40 1.71
N ALA A 69 12.25 -7.28 2.16
CA ALA A 69 11.75 -5.94 1.87
C ALA A 69 11.63 -5.66 0.37
N GLN A 70 12.63 -6.04 -0.43
CA GLN A 70 12.57 -5.80 -1.87
C GLN A 70 11.41 -6.56 -2.52
N ALA A 71 11.24 -7.83 -2.15
CA ALA A 71 10.15 -8.63 -2.69
C ALA A 71 8.80 -8.03 -2.29
N ALA A 72 8.69 -7.56 -1.04
CA ALA A 72 7.47 -6.92 -0.56
C ALA A 72 7.13 -5.67 -1.36
N LEU A 73 8.12 -4.79 -1.57
CA LEU A 73 7.90 -3.56 -2.35
C LEU A 73 7.49 -3.87 -3.78
N THR A 74 8.14 -4.84 -4.42
CA THR A 74 7.81 -5.21 -5.79
C THR A 74 6.37 -5.70 -5.89
N ALA A 75 5.95 -6.55 -4.94
CA ALA A 75 4.59 -7.08 -4.93
C ALA A 75 3.56 -5.96 -4.69
N LEU A 76 3.83 -5.05 -3.75
CA LEU A 76 2.91 -3.96 -3.44
C LEU A 76 2.82 -2.96 -4.58
N GLU A 77 3.95 -2.63 -5.21
CA GLU A 77 3.94 -1.80 -6.42
C GLU A 77 3.09 -2.41 -7.51
N GLY A 78 3.20 -3.73 -7.68
CA GLY A 78 2.45 -4.45 -8.70
C GLY A 78 0.95 -4.35 -8.52
N ILE A 79 0.45 -4.52 -7.29
CA ILE A 79 -1.00 -4.45 -7.06
C ILE A 79 -1.54 -3.03 -7.21
N VAL A 80 -0.75 -2.02 -6.84
CA VAL A 80 -1.16 -0.63 -7.03
C VAL A 80 -1.25 -0.32 -8.53
N GLN A 81 -0.25 -0.73 -9.31
CA GLN A 81 -0.23 -0.52 -10.76
C GLN A 81 -1.36 -1.27 -11.46
N ASP A 82 -1.77 -2.40 -10.90
CA ASP A 82 -2.89 -3.20 -11.42
C ASP A 82 -4.25 -2.67 -10.91
N ARG A 83 -4.28 -1.51 -10.31
CA ARG A 83 -5.49 -0.89 -9.75
C ARG A 83 -6.19 -1.79 -8.75
N PHE A 84 -5.43 -2.61 -8.03
CA PHE A 84 -5.95 -3.60 -7.06
C PHE A 84 -6.99 -4.54 -7.69
N GLY A 85 -6.85 -4.80 -9.00
CA GLY A 85 -7.81 -5.61 -9.73
C GLY A 85 -9.12 -4.90 -10.06
N GLU A 86 -9.18 -3.58 -9.83
CA GLU A 86 -10.35 -2.73 -10.16
C GLU A 86 -10.09 -1.93 -11.44
N GLU A 87 -11.06 -1.17 -11.82
CA GLU A 87 -10.92 -0.21 -12.93
C GLU A 87 -10.36 1.13 -12.50
#